data_33974b6879c49a1a5917c0fb925b792e
#
_entry.id   33974b6879c49a1a5917c0fb925b792e
#
_cell.length_a   1.000
_cell.length_b   1.000
_cell.length_c   1.000
_cell.angle_alpha   90.00
_cell.angle_beta   90.00
_cell.angle_gamma   90.00
#
_symmetry.space_group_name_H-M   'P 1'
#
loop_
_entity.id
_entity.type
_entity.pdbx_description
1 polymer ?
#
loop_
_entity_poly.entity_id
_entity_poly.type
_entity_poly.pdbx_seq_one_letter_code
_entity_poly.pdbx_strand_id
1 'polypeptide(L)'
;MKTIFLHGLGQDCKSWERTAAAMGNGGDVYCPSLPDMLLGKEVCYANLYQTLEEYCEPFNAPFCLCGLSLGGILALHYAIAHSGRVAALVLIGTQYQMPKRLLKLQNILFRYMPNAAFQGMGFGKADVIKLSKSMMHLDFGQDLRRVHCWTLVVCGEKDRANRAAAL
;
A
#
# COMPACT_ATOMS: atom_id res chain seq x y z
N MET A 1 -3.72 -20.90 1.49
CA MET A 1 -2.67 -19.97 0.98
C MET A 1 -2.74 -18.73 1.84
N LYS A 2 -1.60 -18.25 2.32
CA LYS A 2 -1.52 -17.04 3.14
C LYS A 2 -1.83 -15.80 2.33
N THR A 3 -2.59 -14.86 2.88
CA THR A 3 -2.95 -13.59 2.24
C THR A 3 -2.62 -12.44 3.17
N ILE A 4 -1.85 -11.48 2.68
CA ILE A 4 -1.47 -10.28 3.41
C ILE A 4 -2.24 -9.10 2.81
N PHE A 5 -3.03 -8.43 3.63
CA PHE A 5 -3.76 -7.22 3.27
C PHE A 5 -3.02 -5.98 3.77
N LEU A 6 -2.73 -5.05 2.87
CA LEU A 6 -2.06 -3.78 3.16
C LEU A 6 -3.06 -2.64 2.95
N HIS A 7 -3.37 -1.93 4.03
CA HIS A 7 -4.34 -0.84 4.01
C HIS A 7 -3.78 0.45 3.36
N GLY A 8 -4.67 1.35 2.98
CA GLY A 8 -4.29 2.66 2.44
C GLY A 8 -3.88 3.67 3.53
N LEU A 9 -3.35 4.80 3.09
CA LEU A 9 -3.08 5.92 3.98
C LEU A 9 -4.39 6.42 4.59
N GLY A 10 -4.40 6.61 5.91
CA GLY A 10 -5.61 7.02 6.63
C GLY A 10 -6.59 5.91 6.95
N GLN A 11 -6.19 4.68 6.77
CA GLN A 11 -6.93 3.47 7.13
C GLN A 11 -6.13 2.66 8.15
N ASP A 12 -6.76 1.61 8.66
CA ASP A 12 -6.15 0.62 9.56
C ASP A 12 -6.50 -0.81 9.10
N CYS A 13 -6.01 -1.79 9.83
CA CYS A 13 -6.27 -3.21 9.56
C CYS A 13 -7.77 -3.57 9.62
N LYS A 14 -8.60 -2.82 10.36
CA LYS A 14 -10.05 -3.04 10.46
C LYS A 14 -10.76 -2.83 9.13
N SER A 15 -10.18 -2.02 8.24
CA SER A 15 -10.71 -1.81 6.88
C SER A 15 -10.87 -3.11 6.10
N TRP A 16 -10.16 -4.17 6.48
CA TRP A 16 -10.16 -5.46 5.82
C TRP A 16 -11.02 -6.54 6.52
N GLU A 17 -11.56 -6.27 7.73
CA GLU A 17 -12.32 -7.26 8.51
C GLU A 17 -13.47 -7.91 7.73
N ARG A 18 -14.25 -7.10 7.01
CA ARG A 18 -15.37 -7.60 6.20
C ARG A 18 -14.90 -8.46 5.04
N THR A 19 -13.81 -8.08 4.39
CA THR A 19 -13.22 -8.83 3.28
C THR A 19 -12.64 -10.15 3.79
N ALA A 20 -11.89 -10.11 4.88
CA ALA A 20 -11.34 -11.30 5.52
C ALA A 20 -12.45 -12.27 5.96
N ALA A 21 -13.53 -11.76 6.57
CA ALA A 21 -14.68 -12.57 6.96
C ALA A 21 -15.39 -13.21 5.75
N ALA A 22 -15.51 -12.49 4.63
CA ALA A 22 -16.12 -12.99 3.40
C ALA A 22 -15.28 -14.08 2.71
N MET A 23 -13.97 -14.11 2.94
CA MET A 23 -13.10 -15.17 2.40
C MET A 23 -13.28 -16.52 3.13
N GLY A 24 -13.99 -16.54 4.26
CA GLY A 24 -14.23 -17.74 5.05
C GLY A 24 -12.95 -18.29 5.72
N ASN A 25 -13.07 -19.48 6.30
CA ASN A 25 -11.96 -20.12 7.04
C ASN A 25 -10.89 -20.77 6.14
N GLY A 26 -10.89 -20.45 4.85
CA GLY A 26 -10.05 -21.13 3.85
C GLY A 26 -8.60 -20.66 3.74
N GLY A 27 -8.16 -19.68 4.53
CA GLY A 27 -6.79 -19.19 4.44
C GLY A 27 -6.34 -18.36 5.64
N ASP A 28 -5.04 -18.38 5.89
CA ASP A 28 -4.40 -17.52 6.89
C ASP A 28 -4.40 -16.07 6.37
N VAL A 29 -5.09 -15.19 7.05
CA VAL A 29 -5.21 -13.77 6.71
C VAL A 29 -4.35 -12.95 7.67
N TYR A 30 -3.54 -12.07 7.13
CA TYR A 30 -2.63 -11.16 7.84
C TYR A 30 -2.94 -9.72 7.44
N CYS A 31 -3.16 -8.87 8.41
CA CYS A 31 -3.45 -7.45 8.19
C CYS A 31 -2.54 -6.59 9.08
N PRO A 32 -1.26 -6.37 8.71
CA PRO A 32 -0.38 -5.55 9.52
C PRO A 32 -0.82 -4.09 9.52
N SER A 33 -0.62 -3.41 10.65
CA SER A 33 -0.79 -1.97 10.78
C SER A 33 0.45 -1.27 10.23
N LEU A 34 0.32 -0.56 9.12
CA LEU A 34 1.46 0.15 8.50
C LEU A 34 2.12 1.19 9.43
N PRO A 35 1.35 1.96 10.24
CA PRO A 35 1.94 2.83 11.25
C PRO A 35 2.76 2.09 12.30
N ASP A 36 2.24 0.95 12.80
CA ASP A 36 2.92 0.19 13.85
C ASP A 36 4.22 -0.45 13.34
N MET A 37 4.27 -0.81 12.05
CA MET A 37 5.50 -1.30 11.41
C MET A 37 6.62 -0.26 11.43
N LEU A 38 6.30 1.04 11.49
CA LEU A 38 7.27 2.14 11.55
C LEU A 38 7.60 2.61 12.96
N LEU A 39 7.08 1.96 14.01
CA LEU A 39 7.39 2.36 15.39
C LEU A 39 8.90 2.41 15.63
N GLY A 40 9.38 3.57 16.09
CA GLY A 40 10.80 3.81 16.34
C GLY A 40 11.67 4.09 15.10
N LYS A 41 11.07 4.09 13.89
CA LYS A 41 11.77 4.42 12.63
C LYS A 41 11.29 5.77 12.10
N GLU A 42 12.12 6.41 11.28
CA GLU A 42 11.69 7.62 10.55
C GLU A 42 10.55 7.29 9.58
N VAL A 43 9.52 8.14 9.57
CA VAL A 43 8.37 7.96 8.67
C VAL A 43 8.75 8.40 7.26
N CYS A 44 9.09 7.42 6.42
CA CYS A 44 9.31 7.57 4.99
C CYS A 44 8.99 6.28 4.25
N TYR A 45 8.82 6.37 2.93
CA TYR A 45 8.47 5.21 2.11
C TYR A 45 9.55 4.11 2.14
N ALA A 46 10.82 4.49 2.12
CA ALA A 46 11.92 3.52 2.13
C ALA A 46 11.89 2.64 3.39
N ASN A 47 11.73 3.25 4.57
CA ASN A 47 11.64 2.53 5.83
C ASN A 47 10.35 1.69 5.89
N LEU A 48 9.23 2.21 5.39
CA LEU A 48 7.98 1.46 5.33
C LEU A 48 8.09 0.23 4.41
N TYR A 49 8.76 0.37 3.29
CA TYR A 49 9.03 -0.75 2.38
C TYR A 49 9.97 -1.78 3.01
N GLN A 50 11.05 -1.33 3.64
CA GLN A 50 11.97 -2.21 4.36
C GLN A 50 11.25 -3.00 5.47
N THR A 51 10.38 -2.35 6.24
CA THR A 51 9.62 -3.05 7.29
C THR A 51 8.63 -4.07 6.71
N LEU A 52 8.10 -3.82 5.51
CA LEU A 52 7.29 -4.83 4.81
C LEU A 52 8.15 -6.03 4.38
N GLU A 53 9.38 -5.81 3.91
CA GLU A 53 10.30 -6.90 3.58
C GLU A 53 10.60 -7.76 4.83
N GLU A 54 10.95 -7.12 5.94
CA GLU A 54 11.18 -7.76 7.24
C GLU A 54 9.92 -8.55 7.71
N TYR A 55 8.72 -7.97 7.55
CA TYR A 55 7.46 -8.62 7.88
C TYR A 55 7.17 -9.85 7.03
N CYS A 56 7.53 -9.79 5.75
CA CYS A 56 7.31 -10.90 4.81
C CYS A 56 8.37 -12.00 4.90
N GLU A 57 9.52 -11.76 5.51
CA GLU A 57 10.64 -12.70 5.58
C GLU A 57 10.25 -14.11 6.13
N PRO A 58 9.46 -14.21 7.24
CA PRO A 58 9.11 -15.52 7.81
C PRO A 58 8.16 -16.36 6.97
N PHE A 59 7.56 -15.83 5.91
CA PHE A 59 6.67 -16.60 5.05
C PHE A 59 7.47 -17.48 4.08
N ASN A 60 7.62 -18.77 4.39
CA ASN A 60 8.46 -19.71 3.62
C ASN A 60 7.89 -20.17 2.28
N ALA A 61 6.61 -19.92 2.01
CA ALA A 61 5.94 -20.28 0.75
C ALA A 61 5.39 -19.02 0.07
N PRO A 62 5.17 -19.04 -1.26
CA PRO A 62 4.53 -17.94 -1.95
C PRO A 62 3.15 -17.62 -1.35
N PHE A 63 2.85 -16.33 -1.23
CA PHE A 63 1.64 -15.80 -0.62
C PHE A 63 0.93 -14.79 -1.52
N CYS A 64 -0.33 -14.46 -1.19
CA CYS A 64 -1.05 -13.39 -1.86
C CYS A 64 -0.77 -12.06 -1.17
N LEU A 65 -0.55 -11.01 -1.97
CA LEU A 65 -0.57 -9.63 -1.54
C LEU A 65 -1.81 -8.92 -2.08
N CYS A 66 -2.56 -8.29 -1.20
CA CYS A 66 -3.67 -7.43 -1.56
C CYS A 66 -3.45 -6.05 -0.95
N GLY A 67 -3.35 -5.03 -1.78
CA GLY A 67 -3.06 -3.68 -1.29
C GLY A 67 -4.00 -2.63 -1.86
N LEU A 68 -4.39 -1.69 -0.99
CA LEU A 68 -5.20 -0.52 -1.37
C LEU A 68 -4.35 0.73 -1.32
N SER A 69 -4.33 1.50 -2.42
CA SER A 69 -3.62 2.78 -2.52
C SER A 69 -2.16 2.68 -2.07
N LEU A 70 -1.75 3.27 -0.94
CA LEU A 70 -0.40 3.12 -0.36
C LEU A 70 -0.01 1.65 -0.18
N GLY A 71 -0.91 0.83 0.37
CA GLY A 71 -0.69 -0.61 0.51
C GLY A 71 -0.51 -1.31 -0.84
N GLY A 72 -1.21 -0.84 -1.87
CA GLY A 72 -1.05 -1.34 -3.25
C GLY A 72 0.31 -0.99 -3.84
N ILE A 73 0.83 0.22 -3.58
CA ILE A 73 2.17 0.64 -4.03
C ILE A 73 3.25 -0.23 -3.37
N LEU A 74 3.10 -0.51 -2.07
CA LEU A 74 3.99 -1.41 -1.34
C LEU A 74 3.94 -2.84 -1.88
N ALA A 75 2.73 -3.36 -2.12
CA ALA A 75 2.52 -4.70 -2.67
C ALA A 75 3.12 -4.85 -4.07
N LEU A 76 2.93 -3.84 -4.93
CA LEU A 76 3.52 -3.81 -6.27
C LEU A 76 5.05 -3.79 -6.21
N HIS A 77 5.63 -2.92 -5.38
CA HIS A 77 7.08 -2.83 -5.21
C HIS A 77 7.65 -4.17 -4.72
N TYR A 78 7.01 -4.79 -3.74
CA TYR A 78 7.42 -6.11 -3.24
C TYR A 78 7.35 -7.19 -4.33
N ALA A 79 6.26 -7.24 -5.10
CA ALA A 79 6.10 -8.21 -6.20
C ALA A 79 7.17 -8.03 -7.30
N ILE A 80 7.58 -6.79 -7.58
CA ILE A 80 8.66 -6.48 -8.52
C ILE A 80 10.01 -6.97 -7.98
N ALA A 81 10.30 -6.68 -6.70
CA ALA A 81 11.59 -7.02 -6.09
C ALA A 81 11.72 -8.52 -5.79
N HIS A 82 10.62 -9.18 -5.44
CA HIS A 82 10.58 -10.56 -4.96
C HIS A 82 9.58 -11.42 -5.78
N SER A 83 9.72 -11.44 -7.10
CA SER A 83 8.76 -12.04 -8.04
C SER A 83 8.42 -13.50 -7.76
N GLY A 84 9.35 -14.30 -7.20
CA GLY A 84 9.11 -15.70 -6.83
C GLY A 84 8.36 -15.91 -5.51
N ARG A 85 8.15 -14.84 -4.70
CA ARG A 85 7.51 -14.93 -3.39
C ARG A 85 6.03 -14.56 -3.40
N VAL A 86 5.55 -13.95 -4.47
CA VAL A 86 4.15 -13.53 -4.62
C VAL A 86 3.45 -14.47 -5.58
N ALA A 87 2.46 -15.20 -5.08
CA ALA A 87 1.63 -16.12 -5.90
C ALA A 87 0.51 -15.37 -6.63
N ALA A 88 -0.08 -14.36 -5.97
CA ALA A 88 -1.09 -13.51 -6.56
C ALA A 88 -1.02 -12.10 -5.97
N LEU A 89 -1.32 -11.10 -6.79
CA LEU A 89 -1.27 -9.69 -6.46
C LEU A 89 -2.62 -9.04 -6.74
N VAL A 90 -3.19 -8.34 -5.76
CA VAL A 90 -4.41 -7.56 -5.93
C VAL A 90 -4.09 -6.09 -5.63
N LEU A 91 -4.28 -5.24 -6.63
CA LEU A 91 -4.00 -3.80 -6.57
C LEU A 91 -5.31 -3.02 -6.65
N ILE A 92 -5.67 -2.29 -5.60
CA ILE A 92 -6.91 -1.53 -5.52
C ILE A 92 -6.61 -0.04 -5.47
N GLY A 93 -7.05 0.74 -6.46
CA GLY A 93 -6.80 2.18 -6.51
C GLY A 93 -5.31 2.52 -6.42
N THR A 94 -4.46 1.76 -7.08
CA THR A 94 -3.00 1.82 -6.96
C THR A 94 -2.39 2.57 -8.14
N GLN A 95 -1.39 3.40 -7.85
CA GLN A 95 -0.55 4.06 -8.85
C GLN A 95 0.77 3.29 -9.01
N TYR A 96 1.18 3.01 -10.24
CA TYR A 96 2.53 2.50 -10.52
C TYR A 96 3.55 3.62 -10.77
N GLN A 97 3.05 4.83 -11.05
CA GLN A 97 3.85 6.06 -11.20
C GLN A 97 3.19 7.18 -10.39
N MET A 98 3.96 7.81 -9.52
CA MET A 98 3.39 8.84 -8.64
C MET A 98 3.02 10.11 -9.39
N PRO A 99 1.76 10.58 -9.26
CA PRO A 99 1.29 11.81 -9.89
C PRO A 99 1.85 13.05 -9.14
N LYS A 100 3.09 13.44 -9.45
CA LYS A 100 3.85 14.49 -8.72
C LYS A 100 3.06 15.78 -8.48
N ARG A 101 2.29 16.22 -9.48
CA ARG A 101 1.49 17.48 -9.39
C ARG A 101 0.37 17.31 -8.36
N LEU A 102 -0.32 16.17 -8.39
CA LEU A 102 -1.40 15.87 -7.44
C LEU A 102 -0.88 15.74 -6.02
N LEU A 103 0.23 15.02 -5.81
CA LEU A 103 0.87 14.88 -4.49
C LEU A 103 1.36 16.23 -3.93
N LYS A 104 1.90 17.11 -4.79
CA LYS A 104 2.27 18.47 -4.37
C LYS A 104 1.05 19.25 -3.89
N LEU A 105 -0.04 19.23 -4.66
CA LEU A 105 -1.28 19.91 -4.29
C LEU A 105 -1.86 19.33 -3.00
N GLN A 106 -1.91 18.01 -2.88
CA GLN A 106 -2.37 17.30 -1.68
C GLN A 106 -1.55 17.69 -0.44
N ASN A 107 -0.22 17.75 -0.56
CA ASN A 107 0.64 18.17 0.54
C ASN A 107 0.43 19.63 0.95
N ILE A 108 0.10 20.50 0.01
CA ILE A 108 -0.29 21.90 0.32
C ILE A 108 -1.60 21.89 1.11
N LEU A 109 -2.62 21.16 0.65
CA LEU A 109 -3.91 21.05 1.35
C LEU A 109 -3.73 20.49 2.76
N PHE A 110 -2.94 19.43 2.94
CA PHE A 110 -2.67 18.84 4.24
C PHE A 110 -2.05 19.82 5.24
N ARG A 111 -1.24 20.76 4.77
CA ARG A 111 -0.66 21.79 5.66
C ARG A 111 -1.72 22.69 6.29
N TYR A 112 -2.81 22.97 5.57
CA TYR A 112 -3.89 23.85 6.05
C TYR A 112 -5.00 23.09 6.78
N MET A 113 -5.08 21.77 6.64
CA MET A 113 -6.06 20.95 7.37
C MET A 113 -5.73 20.91 8.87
N PRO A 114 -6.75 20.94 9.75
CA PRO A 114 -6.55 20.83 11.20
C PRO A 114 -5.98 19.44 11.56
N ASN A 115 -5.21 19.36 12.65
CA ASN A 115 -4.65 18.07 13.11
C ASN A 115 -5.74 17.04 13.43
N ALA A 116 -6.93 17.49 13.84
CA ALA A 116 -8.08 16.62 14.09
C ALA A 116 -8.49 15.79 12.86
N ALA A 117 -8.26 16.29 11.64
CA ALA A 117 -8.56 15.53 10.41
C ALA A 117 -7.67 14.30 10.21
N PHE A 118 -6.57 14.19 10.95
CA PHE A 118 -5.62 13.06 10.90
C PHE A 118 -5.77 12.12 12.11
N GLN A 119 -6.71 12.42 13.03
CA GLN A 119 -6.99 11.53 14.15
C GLN A 119 -7.59 10.21 13.64
N GLY A 120 -7.09 9.10 14.15
CA GLY A 120 -7.52 7.76 13.73
C GLY A 120 -6.84 7.22 12.46
N MET A 121 -5.97 8.01 11.82
CA MET A 121 -5.22 7.55 10.64
C MET A 121 -3.98 6.70 10.98
N GLY A 122 -3.64 6.55 12.26
CA GLY A 122 -2.41 5.91 12.71
C GLY A 122 -1.13 6.72 12.45
N PHE A 123 -1.17 7.64 11.48
CA PHE A 123 -0.11 8.61 11.18
C PHE A 123 -0.54 10.02 11.56
N GLY A 124 0.34 10.78 12.21
CA GLY A 124 0.14 12.20 12.44
C GLY A 124 0.22 13.02 11.14
N LYS A 125 -0.31 14.25 11.16
CA LYS A 125 -0.27 15.17 10.02
C LYS A 125 1.14 15.34 9.43
N ALA A 126 2.15 15.51 10.28
CA ALA A 126 3.54 15.64 9.84
C ALA A 126 4.04 14.39 9.14
N ASP A 127 3.66 13.22 9.63
CA ASP A 127 4.06 11.92 9.09
C ASP A 127 3.43 11.65 7.74
N VAL A 128 2.14 11.95 7.58
CA VAL A 128 1.43 11.87 6.30
C VAL A 128 2.12 12.73 5.24
N ILE A 129 2.51 13.96 5.58
CA ILE A 129 3.22 14.86 4.66
C ILE A 129 4.62 14.33 4.34
N LYS A 130 5.37 13.82 5.33
CA LYS A 130 6.71 13.23 5.11
C LYS A 130 6.62 12.02 4.19
N LEU A 131 5.71 11.09 4.50
CA LEU A 131 5.49 9.88 3.71
C LEU A 131 5.11 10.22 2.26
N SER A 132 4.12 11.09 2.07
CA SER A 132 3.72 11.55 0.73
C SER A 132 4.88 12.18 -0.05
N LYS A 133 5.73 12.97 0.60
CA LYS A 133 6.91 13.57 -0.04
C LYS A 133 7.95 12.53 -0.44
N SER A 134 8.22 11.54 0.42
CA SER A 134 9.22 10.50 0.14
C SER A 134 8.80 9.59 -1.02
N MET A 135 7.49 9.50 -1.31
CA MET A 135 6.94 8.73 -2.43
C MET A 135 6.96 9.47 -3.78
N MET A 136 7.20 10.78 -3.79
CA MET A 136 6.95 11.65 -4.96
C MET A 136 7.70 11.23 -6.24
N HIS A 137 8.80 10.51 -6.10
CA HIS A 137 9.65 10.10 -7.22
C HIS A 137 9.54 8.61 -7.56
N LEU A 138 8.62 7.88 -6.93
CA LEU A 138 8.41 6.48 -7.25
C LEU A 138 7.82 6.34 -8.66
N ASP A 139 8.43 5.47 -9.44
CA ASP A 139 8.02 5.12 -10.79
C ASP A 139 8.43 3.67 -11.05
N PHE A 140 7.45 2.80 -11.19
CA PHE A 140 7.64 1.38 -11.45
C PHE A 140 7.35 1.00 -12.91
N GLY A 141 7.08 1.98 -13.78
CA GLY A 141 6.61 1.73 -15.15
C GLY A 141 7.49 0.76 -15.94
N GLN A 142 8.82 0.89 -15.85
CA GLN A 142 9.74 0.01 -16.54
C GLN A 142 9.90 -1.38 -15.87
N ASP A 143 9.58 -1.46 -14.58
CA ASP A 143 9.74 -2.68 -13.79
C ASP A 143 8.48 -3.56 -13.75
N LEU A 144 7.34 -3.08 -14.26
CA LEU A 144 6.08 -3.85 -14.31
C LEU A 144 6.25 -5.22 -14.99
N ARG A 145 7.14 -5.31 -15.99
CA ARG A 145 7.49 -6.56 -16.68
C ARG A 145 8.10 -7.65 -15.78
N ARG A 146 8.54 -7.28 -14.56
CA ARG A 146 9.10 -8.21 -13.56
C ARG A 146 8.02 -8.83 -12.67
N VAL A 147 6.76 -8.38 -12.79
CA VAL A 147 5.62 -8.98 -12.09
C VAL A 147 5.17 -10.21 -12.88
N HIS A 148 5.45 -11.39 -12.36
CA HIS A 148 5.14 -12.67 -13.02
C HIS A 148 3.97 -13.44 -12.39
N CYS A 149 3.42 -12.93 -11.27
CA CYS A 149 2.29 -13.55 -10.59
C CYS A 149 0.95 -13.15 -11.22
N TRP A 150 -0.09 -13.91 -10.92
CA TRP A 150 -1.46 -13.52 -11.23
C TRP A 150 -1.78 -12.17 -10.61
N THR A 151 -2.22 -11.21 -11.42
CA THR A 151 -2.47 -9.85 -10.95
C THR A 151 -3.89 -9.42 -11.29
N LEU A 152 -4.61 -8.96 -10.25
CA LEU A 152 -5.91 -8.33 -10.37
C LEU A 152 -5.77 -6.83 -10.06
N VAL A 153 -6.15 -5.98 -10.99
CA VAL A 153 -6.20 -4.53 -10.79
C VAL A 153 -7.66 -4.11 -10.66
N VAL A 154 -7.96 -3.39 -9.56
CA VAL A 154 -9.31 -2.91 -9.25
C VAL A 154 -9.28 -1.39 -9.13
N CYS A 155 -10.19 -0.73 -9.83
CA CYS A 155 -10.38 0.72 -9.75
C CYS A 155 -11.87 1.05 -9.64
N GLY A 156 -12.22 1.95 -8.72
CA GLY A 156 -13.59 2.43 -8.60
C GLY A 156 -13.99 3.26 -9.83
N GLU A 157 -15.24 3.13 -10.31
CA GLU A 157 -15.74 3.87 -11.47
C GLU A 157 -15.60 5.39 -11.33
N LYS A 158 -15.70 5.89 -10.10
CA LYS A 158 -15.59 7.32 -9.77
C LYS A 158 -14.17 7.76 -9.39
N ASP A 159 -13.22 6.83 -9.33
CA ASP A 159 -11.82 7.10 -8.98
C ASP A 159 -11.05 7.63 -10.19
N ARG A 160 -11.24 8.92 -10.45
CA ARG A 160 -10.56 9.60 -11.57
C ARG A 160 -9.04 9.67 -11.40
N ALA A 161 -8.55 9.63 -10.17
CA ALA A 161 -7.13 9.77 -9.87
C ALA A 161 -6.33 8.52 -10.27
N ASN A 162 -6.90 7.33 -10.03
CA ASN A 162 -6.21 6.05 -10.24
C ASN A 162 -6.63 5.33 -11.55
N ARG A 163 -7.69 5.82 -12.23
CA ARG A 163 -8.23 5.16 -13.42
C ARG A 163 -7.18 4.98 -14.54
N ALA A 164 -6.36 5.98 -14.79
CA ALA A 164 -5.34 5.91 -15.84
C ALA A 164 -4.23 4.88 -15.54
N ALA A 165 -3.99 4.58 -14.26
CA ALA A 165 -3.02 3.57 -13.86
C ALA A 165 -3.60 2.15 -13.84
N ALA A 166 -4.92 2.02 -13.91
CA ALA A 166 -5.63 0.73 -13.90
C ALA A 166 -5.94 0.21 -15.32
N LEU A 167 -5.74 1.03 -16.35
CA LEU A 167 -5.92 0.71 -17.77
C LEU A 167 -4.60 0.32 -18.41
#